data_7b4d0cf3637ed4e3cf7c0548efece0e0
#
_entry.id   7b4d0cf3637ed4e3cf7c0548efece0e0
#
_cell.length_a   1.000
_cell.length_b   1.000
_cell.length_c   1.000
_cell.angle_alpha   90.00
_cell.angle_beta   90.00
_cell.angle_gamma   90.00
#
_symmetry.space_group_name_H-M   'P 1'
#
loop_
_entity.id
_entity.type
_entity.pdbx_description
1 polymer ?
#
loop_
_entity_poly.entity_id
_entity_poly.type
_entity_poly.pdbx_seq_one_letter_code
_entity_poly.pdbx_strand_id
1 'polypeptide(L)'
;TELVEFNITSSGGVQVLWYPEAGFTAEGTNDDYPLTVTFTDTSMMGTYPINDWSWDFGNDSTGSGADVSMSYHRPGVYDVGLTVTDEYGLSDTVIAHDLVQVDTTFGDVDWNAMVQSFDASRILKFLVDLIELDSLQMVIGDVSADTSLSTLDASLILQYVVGLIDELPYIPGTQYLATGDLTMADQGADPGMLVEIPIHISNGSNIYGFTVTLNYDHTILSYDTLLLS
;
A
#
# COMPACT_ATOMS: atom_id res chain seq x y z
N THR A 1 -10.68 31.95 -3.90
CA THR A 1 -10.73 33.34 -4.46
C THR A 1 -11.77 33.33 -5.54
N GLU A 2 -12.91 33.94 -5.28
CA GLU A 2 -14.00 34.05 -6.25
C GLU A 2 -13.51 34.84 -7.47
N LEU A 3 -13.49 34.20 -8.64
CA LEU A 3 -13.17 34.86 -9.91
C LEU A 3 -14.45 35.50 -10.45
N VAL A 4 -14.35 36.77 -10.80
CA VAL A 4 -15.46 37.57 -11.32
C VAL A 4 -15.06 38.18 -12.65
N GLU A 5 -15.81 37.90 -13.72
CA GLU A 5 -15.61 38.51 -15.02
C GLU A 5 -16.60 39.65 -15.22
N PHE A 6 -16.14 40.75 -15.84
CA PHE A 6 -16.98 41.90 -16.18
C PHE A 6 -17.28 41.91 -17.65
N ASN A 7 -18.54 41.73 -18.05
CA ASN A 7 -18.97 41.86 -19.42
C ASN A 7 -19.71 43.19 -19.61
N ILE A 8 -19.26 43.99 -20.57
CA ILE A 8 -19.90 45.30 -20.91
C ILE A 8 -20.94 45.04 -21.99
N THR A 9 -22.22 45.17 -21.65
CA THR A 9 -23.29 45.02 -22.62
C THR A 9 -23.37 46.24 -23.55
N SER A 10 -23.91 46.06 -24.75
CA SER A 10 -24.12 47.12 -25.76
C SER A 10 -25.04 48.26 -25.28
N SER A 11 -25.76 48.11 -24.20
CA SER A 11 -26.61 49.08 -23.52
C SER A 11 -25.85 49.91 -22.45
N GLY A 12 -24.55 49.65 -22.24
CA GLY A 12 -23.71 50.33 -21.26
C GLY A 12 -23.87 49.81 -19.82
N GLY A 13 -24.54 48.68 -19.65
CA GLY A 13 -24.60 47.97 -18.36
C GLY A 13 -23.37 47.07 -18.13
N VAL A 14 -22.96 46.95 -16.90
CA VAL A 14 -21.93 45.95 -16.47
C VAL A 14 -22.66 44.75 -15.94
N GLN A 15 -22.43 43.58 -16.52
CA GLN A 15 -22.86 42.30 -15.98
C GLN A 15 -21.69 41.67 -15.24
N VAL A 16 -21.90 41.28 -13.98
CA VAL A 16 -20.94 40.52 -13.20
C VAL A 16 -21.21 39.04 -13.45
N LEU A 17 -20.22 38.33 -13.94
CA LEU A 17 -20.30 36.90 -14.17
C LEU A 17 -19.52 36.18 -13.07
N TRP A 18 -20.16 35.20 -12.48
CA TRP A 18 -19.57 34.31 -11.48
C TRP A 18 -19.15 33.01 -12.18
N TYR A 19 -17.93 32.60 -11.94
CA TYR A 19 -17.42 31.29 -12.35
C TYR A 19 -18.11 30.16 -11.59
N PRO A 20 -18.22 28.97 -12.14
CA PRO A 20 -18.58 27.80 -11.34
C PRO A 20 -17.49 27.58 -10.28
N GLU A 21 -17.83 26.87 -9.21
CA GLU A 21 -16.90 26.43 -8.17
C GLU A 21 -16.86 24.90 -8.22
N ALA A 22 -15.68 24.32 -8.59
CA ALA A 22 -15.49 22.92 -8.72
C ALA A 22 -15.42 22.23 -7.35
N GLY A 23 -16.12 21.11 -7.21
CA GLY A 23 -16.08 20.27 -6.01
C GLY A 23 -16.58 18.87 -6.31
N PHE A 24 -16.08 17.89 -5.59
CA PHE A 24 -16.53 16.50 -5.72
C PHE A 24 -16.34 15.72 -4.42
N THR A 25 -17.00 14.57 -4.33
CA THR A 25 -16.79 13.54 -3.32
C THR A 25 -16.36 12.25 -3.97
N ALA A 26 -15.66 11.39 -3.21
CA ALA A 26 -15.22 10.09 -3.67
C ALA A 26 -15.51 9.03 -2.60
N GLU A 27 -15.86 7.82 -3.05
CA GLU A 27 -16.11 6.67 -2.20
C GLU A 27 -15.25 5.48 -2.64
N GLY A 28 -14.72 4.72 -1.67
CA GLY A 28 -13.86 3.57 -1.91
C GLY A 28 -12.42 3.96 -2.28
N THR A 29 -11.83 4.94 -1.61
CA THR A 29 -10.55 5.55 -2.01
C THR A 29 -9.30 4.83 -1.49
N ASN A 30 -9.45 3.76 -0.71
CA ASN A 30 -8.31 2.99 -0.16
C ASN A 30 -8.69 1.51 -0.05
N ASP A 31 -7.98 0.65 -0.76
CA ASP A 31 -8.07 -0.83 -0.68
C ASP A 31 -7.00 -1.46 -1.61
N ASP A 32 -6.95 -2.80 -1.63
CA ASP A 32 -6.16 -3.57 -2.60
C ASP A 32 -6.66 -3.39 -4.04
N TYR A 33 -5.76 -3.53 -5.01
CA TYR A 33 -6.18 -3.49 -6.43
C TYR A 33 -6.83 -4.82 -6.88
N PRO A 34 -7.70 -4.81 -7.88
CA PRO A 34 -8.21 -3.63 -8.61
C PRO A 34 -9.19 -2.84 -7.76
N LEU A 35 -8.86 -1.59 -7.47
CA LEU A 35 -9.71 -0.69 -6.68
C LEU A 35 -10.64 0.09 -7.59
N THR A 36 -11.95 0.03 -7.36
CA THR A 36 -12.92 0.85 -8.08
C THR A 36 -13.44 1.96 -7.17
N VAL A 37 -13.19 3.19 -7.58
CA VAL A 37 -13.60 4.41 -6.88
C VAL A 37 -14.75 5.07 -7.63
N THR A 38 -15.77 5.51 -6.90
CA THR A 38 -16.88 6.29 -7.44
C THR A 38 -16.71 7.75 -7.06
N PHE A 39 -16.82 8.63 -8.04
CA PHE A 39 -16.72 10.07 -7.88
C PHE A 39 -18.05 10.71 -8.23
N THR A 40 -18.50 11.64 -7.37
CA THR A 40 -19.76 12.36 -7.53
C THR A 40 -19.49 13.86 -7.50
N ASP A 41 -19.96 14.56 -8.52
CA ASP A 41 -19.89 16.03 -8.61
C ASP A 41 -20.69 16.70 -7.49
N THR A 42 -20.07 17.69 -6.85
CA THR A 42 -20.70 18.56 -5.87
C THR A 42 -20.44 20.05 -6.19
N SER A 43 -20.06 20.32 -7.43
CA SER A 43 -19.76 21.68 -7.89
C SER A 43 -20.96 22.60 -7.78
N MET A 44 -20.67 23.86 -7.53
CA MET A 44 -21.70 24.90 -7.53
C MET A 44 -21.65 25.67 -8.86
N MET A 45 -22.80 25.84 -9.49
CA MET A 45 -22.88 26.66 -10.69
C MET A 45 -22.61 28.13 -10.36
N GLY A 46 -21.97 28.83 -11.30
CA GLY A 46 -21.84 30.27 -11.25
C GLY A 46 -23.06 31.02 -11.78
N THR A 47 -22.86 31.96 -12.65
CA THR A 47 -23.94 32.69 -13.34
C THR A 47 -24.74 31.78 -14.29
N TYR A 48 -24.09 30.78 -14.85
CA TYR A 48 -24.66 29.85 -15.82
C TYR A 48 -24.53 28.41 -15.36
N PRO A 49 -25.40 27.52 -15.87
CA PRO A 49 -25.35 26.09 -15.55
C PRO A 49 -24.05 25.45 -16.04
N ILE A 50 -23.49 24.54 -15.24
CA ILE A 50 -22.42 23.65 -15.64
C ILE A 50 -22.96 22.67 -16.68
N ASN A 51 -22.25 22.49 -17.78
CA ASN A 51 -22.61 21.58 -18.87
C ASN A 51 -21.48 20.64 -19.30
N ASP A 52 -20.29 20.79 -18.75
CA ASP A 52 -19.16 19.92 -19.02
C ASP A 52 -18.39 19.60 -17.74
N TRP A 53 -18.00 18.32 -17.60
CA TRP A 53 -17.20 17.78 -16.51
C TRP A 53 -16.04 16.99 -17.11
N SER A 54 -14.82 17.38 -16.80
CA SER A 54 -13.60 16.71 -17.25
C SER A 54 -12.80 16.25 -16.05
N TRP A 55 -12.61 14.94 -15.94
CA TRP A 55 -11.89 14.29 -14.87
C TRP A 55 -10.48 13.89 -15.32
N ASP A 56 -9.51 14.08 -14.43
CA ASP A 56 -8.19 13.47 -14.47
C ASP A 56 -8.06 12.57 -13.25
N PHE A 57 -7.82 11.28 -13.46
CA PHE A 57 -7.75 10.29 -12.37
C PHE A 57 -6.32 10.05 -11.86
N GLY A 58 -5.32 10.79 -12.37
CA GLY A 58 -3.93 10.70 -11.94
C GLY A 58 -3.16 9.46 -12.41
N ASN A 59 -3.81 8.60 -13.20
CA ASN A 59 -3.24 7.35 -13.75
C ASN A 59 -3.19 7.36 -15.29
N ASP A 60 -3.01 8.54 -15.90
CA ASP A 60 -3.09 8.78 -17.35
C ASP A 60 -4.48 8.53 -17.96
N SER A 61 -5.50 8.31 -17.13
CA SER A 61 -6.89 8.15 -17.59
C SER A 61 -7.70 9.40 -17.29
N THR A 62 -8.67 9.65 -18.15
CA THR A 62 -9.60 10.78 -18.03
C THR A 62 -11.04 10.30 -18.12
N GLY A 63 -11.98 11.10 -17.63
CA GLY A 63 -13.40 10.83 -17.69
C GLY A 63 -14.25 12.06 -17.95
N SER A 64 -15.55 11.86 -18.15
CA SER A 64 -16.51 12.95 -18.36
C SER A 64 -17.88 12.58 -17.75
N GLY A 65 -18.64 13.62 -17.36
CA GLY A 65 -19.93 13.47 -16.70
C GLY A 65 -19.89 13.79 -15.21
N ALA A 66 -21.06 14.06 -14.61
CA ALA A 66 -21.17 14.46 -13.21
C ALA A 66 -20.84 13.30 -12.24
N ASP A 67 -21.28 12.09 -12.55
CA ASP A 67 -21.01 10.88 -11.78
C ASP A 67 -20.17 9.92 -12.62
N VAL A 68 -19.04 9.49 -12.11
CA VAL A 68 -18.11 8.60 -12.81
C VAL A 68 -17.53 7.55 -11.86
N SER A 69 -17.11 6.42 -12.42
CA SER A 69 -16.35 5.41 -11.67
C SER A 69 -15.07 5.09 -12.42
N MET A 70 -13.98 4.92 -11.68
CA MET A 70 -12.67 4.56 -12.22
C MET A 70 -12.10 3.36 -11.49
N SER A 71 -11.56 2.40 -12.25
CA SER A 71 -10.86 1.24 -11.68
C SER A 71 -9.36 1.41 -11.81
N TYR A 72 -8.67 1.40 -10.68
CA TYR A 72 -7.22 1.44 -10.57
C TYR A 72 -6.68 0.01 -10.53
N HIS A 73 -5.86 -0.33 -11.50
CA HIS A 73 -5.30 -1.68 -11.66
C HIS A 73 -3.82 -1.78 -11.26
N ARG A 74 -3.27 -0.74 -10.68
CA ARG A 74 -1.89 -0.70 -10.19
C ARG A 74 -1.85 -0.07 -8.81
N PRO A 75 -1.03 -0.60 -7.91
CA PRO A 75 -0.75 0.06 -6.66
C PRO A 75 -0.15 1.45 -6.86
N GLY A 76 -0.47 2.34 -5.94
CA GLY A 76 0.03 3.72 -5.98
C GLY A 76 -0.87 4.69 -5.23
N VAL A 77 -0.43 5.93 -5.23
CA VAL A 77 -1.17 7.06 -4.66
C VAL A 77 -1.47 8.02 -5.80
N TYR A 78 -2.73 8.41 -5.96
CA TYR A 78 -3.20 9.16 -7.11
C TYR A 78 -3.89 10.45 -6.70
N ASP A 79 -3.51 11.53 -7.36
CA ASP A 79 -4.22 12.80 -7.33
C ASP A 79 -5.41 12.73 -8.29
N VAL A 80 -6.55 13.28 -7.89
CA VAL A 80 -7.72 13.32 -8.77
C VAL A 80 -8.16 14.76 -8.96
N GLY A 81 -8.35 15.16 -10.21
CA GLY A 81 -8.79 16.48 -10.61
C GLY A 81 -10.15 16.47 -11.28
N LEU A 82 -10.97 17.46 -10.98
CA LEU A 82 -12.20 17.77 -11.70
C LEU A 82 -12.14 19.21 -12.22
N THR A 83 -12.35 19.36 -13.52
CA THR A 83 -12.61 20.66 -14.17
C THR A 83 -14.07 20.69 -14.59
N VAL A 84 -14.79 21.70 -14.16
CA VAL A 84 -16.17 21.97 -14.59
C VAL A 84 -16.20 23.22 -15.46
N THR A 85 -17.06 23.21 -16.50
CA THR A 85 -17.20 24.31 -17.43
C THR A 85 -18.67 24.60 -17.64
N ASP A 86 -19.04 25.87 -17.69
CA ASP A 86 -20.39 26.32 -18.01
C ASP A 86 -20.63 26.48 -19.53
N GLU A 87 -21.85 26.78 -19.92
CA GLU A 87 -22.24 26.93 -21.34
C GLU A 87 -21.55 28.10 -22.08
N TYR A 88 -20.91 29.00 -21.35
CA TYR A 88 -20.15 30.14 -21.90
C TYR A 88 -18.63 29.94 -21.87
N GLY A 89 -18.19 28.80 -21.35
CA GLY A 89 -16.78 28.45 -21.28
C GLY A 89 -16.05 28.99 -20.04
N LEU A 90 -16.77 29.48 -19.03
CA LEU A 90 -16.19 29.78 -17.73
C LEU A 90 -15.97 28.48 -16.99
N SER A 91 -14.76 28.26 -16.48
CA SER A 91 -14.38 27.00 -15.84
C SER A 91 -13.66 27.19 -14.52
N ASP A 92 -13.73 26.19 -13.67
CA ASP A 92 -12.95 26.05 -12.45
C ASP A 92 -12.44 24.63 -12.30
N THR A 93 -11.36 24.46 -11.55
CA THR A 93 -10.69 23.16 -11.36
C THR A 93 -10.35 22.96 -9.90
N VAL A 94 -10.70 21.79 -9.37
CA VAL A 94 -10.25 21.31 -8.05
C VAL A 94 -9.37 20.08 -8.23
N ILE A 95 -8.29 19.99 -7.44
CA ILE A 95 -7.41 18.81 -7.38
C ILE A 95 -7.36 18.35 -5.93
N ALA A 96 -7.73 17.08 -5.71
CA ALA A 96 -7.56 16.42 -4.43
C ALA A 96 -6.27 15.59 -4.49
N HIS A 97 -5.27 16.03 -3.72
CA HIS A 97 -3.98 15.36 -3.66
C HIS A 97 -4.03 14.11 -2.79
N ASP A 98 -3.31 13.07 -3.20
CA ASP A 98 -3.18 11.78 -2.48
C ASP A 98 -4.55 11.15 -2.14
N LEU A 99 -5.57 11.39 -2.96
CA LEU A 99 -6.94 11.01 -2.67
C LEU A 99 -7.18 9.51 -2.73
N VAL A 100 -6.62 8.85 -3.75
CA VAL A 100 -6.81 7.41 -3.96
C VAL A 100 -5.52 6.70 -3.60
N GLN A 101 -5.62 5.74 -2.67
CA GLN A 101 -4.50 4.90 -2.25
C GLN A 101 -4.83 3.45 -2.61
N VAL A 102 -4.04 2.86 -3.49
CA VAL A 102 -4.15 1.47 -3.90
C VAL A 102 -2.98 0.70 -3.32
N ASP A 103 -3.28 -0.25 -2.44
CA ASP A 103 -2.27 -0.98 -1.71
C ASP A 103 -1.53 -2.01 -2.58
N THR A 104 -0.34 -2.40 -2.14
CA THR A 104 0.49 -3.38 -2.85
C THR A 104 0.22 -4.79 -2.34
N THR A 105 0.04 -5.74 -3.27
CA THR A 105 0.06 -7.16 -2.94
C THR A 105 1.43 -7.73 -3.32
N PHE A 106 2.30 -7.94 -2.33
CA PHE A 106 3.60 -8.54 -2.57
C PHE A 106 3.47 -9.95 -3.18
N GLY A 107 4.26 -10.21 -4.19
CA GLY A 107 4.25 -11.48 -4.92
C GLY A 107 3.33 -11.52 -6.15
N ASP A 108 2.40 -10.58 -6.33
CA ASP A 108 1.57 -10.49 -7.54
C ASP A 108 2.26 -9.66 -8.63
N VAL A 109 3.17 -10.30 -9.34
CA VAL A 109 4.04 -9.66 -10.35
C VAL A 109 3.34 -9.40 -11.67
N ASP A 110 2.17 -9.99 -11.91
CA ASP A 110 1.43 -9.84 -13.16
C ASP A 110 0.19 -8.93 -13.07
N TRP A 111 -0.07 -8.36 -11.88
CA TRP A 111 -1.18 -7.45 -11.61
C TRP A 111 -2.58 -8.07 -11.82
N ASN A 112 -2.74 -9.35 -11.49
CA ASN A 112 -4.02 -10.03 -11.62
C ASN A 112 -4.80 -10.15 -10.29
N ALA A 113 -4.31 -9.50 -9.23
CA ALA A 113 -4.83 -9.51 -7.85
C ALA A 113 -4.73 -10.88 -7.16
N MET A 114 -3.85 -11.76 -7.61
CA MET A 114 -3.66 -13.08 -7.01
C MET A 114 -2.19 -13.47 -7.05
N VAL A 115 -1.65 -13.89 -5.90
CA VAL A 115 -0.31 -14.47 -5.85
C VAL A 115 -0.37 -15.94 -6.26
N GLN A 116 0.28 -16.28 -7.37
CA GLN A 116 0.21 -17.60 -8.00
C GLN A 116 1.60 -18.09 -8.48
N SER A 117 1.68 -19.35 -8.89
CA SER A 117 2.89 -19.89 -9.49
C SER A 117 3.31 -19.19 -10.79
N PHE A 118 2.39 -18.50 -11.44
CA PHE A 118 2.68 -17.72 -12.64
C PHE A 118 3.55 -16.50 -12.33
N ASP A 119 3.38 -15.87 -11.17
CA ASP A 119 4.21 -14.75 -10.71
C ASP A 119 5.66 -15.20 -10.50
N ALA A 120 5.86 -16.32 -9.82
CA ALA A 120 7.17 -16.93 -9.70
C ALA A 120 7.80 -17.21 -11.07
N SER A 121 6.99 -17.69 -12.04
CA SER A 121 7.44 -17.90 -13.42
C SER A 121 7.84 -16.60 -14.12
N ARG A 122 7.18 -15.47 -13.83
CA ARG A 122 7.56 -14.17 -14.39
C ARG A 122 8.92 -13.72 -13.85
N ILE A 123 9.17 -13.85 -12.55
CA ILE A 123 10.48 -13.57 -11.96
C ILE A 123 11.56 -14.41 -12.63
N LEU A 124 11.35 -15.72 -12.75
CA LEU A 124 12.33 -16.61 -13.39
C LEU A 124 12.60 -16.24 -14.85
N LYS A 125 11.57 -15.82 -15.61
CA LYS A 125 11.72 -15.36 -17.00
C LYS A 125 12.50 -14.05 -17.07
N PHE A 126 12.28 -13.13 -16.13
CA PHE A 126 13.04 -11.90 -16.03
C PHE A 126 14.52 -12.17 -15.74
N LEU A 127 14.84 -13.08 -14.82
CA LEU A 127 16.21 -13.43 -14.46
C LEU A 127 17.03 -14.05 -15.59
N VAL A 128 16.36 -14.56 -16.63
CA VAL A 128 16.99 -15.12 -17.83
C VAL A 128 16.75 -14.27 -19.09
N ASP A 129 16.43 -12.98 -18.90
CA ASP A 129 16.25 -11.98 -19.95
C ASP A 129 15.17 -12.33 -21.01
N LEU A 130 14.14 -13.09 -20.64
CA LEU A 130 13.01 -13.43 -21.53
C LEU A 130 11.87 -12.42 -21.50
N ILE A 131 11.75 -11.64 -20.42
CA ILE A 131 10.78 -10.56 -20.27
C ILE A 131 11.43 -9.41 -19.51
N GLU A 132 10.82 -8.23 -19.61
CA GLU A 132 11.14 -7.08 -18.76
C GLU A 132 10.09 -6.96 -17.65
N LEU A 133 10.50 -6.47 -16.49
CA LEU A 133 9.63 -6.05 -15.39
C LEU A 133 9.83 -4.56 -15.16
N ASP A 134 8.75 -3.84 -14.85
CA ASP A 134 8.86 -2.45 -14.44
C ASP A 134 9.39 -2.32 -12.99
N SER A 135 9.72 -1.11 -12.57
CA SER A 135 10.31 -0.86 -11.24
C SER A 135 9.40 -1.30 -10.09
N LEU A 136 8.08 -1.17 -10.26
CA LEU A 136 7.13 -1.56 -9.24
C LEU A 136 6.97 -3.08 -9.17
N GLN A 137 6.93 -3.75 -10.33
CA GLN A 137 6.95 -5.22 -10.39
C GLN A 137 8.21 -5.82 -9.74
N MET A 138 9.36 -5.16 -9.90
CA MET A 138 10.59 -5.58 -9.21
C MET A 138 10.48 -5.42 -7.70
N VAL A 139 9.89 -4.32 -7.22
CA VAL A 139 9.69 -4.08 -5.78
C VAL A 139 8.75 -5.10 -5.15
N ILE A 140 7.59 -5.35 -5.76
CA ILE A 140 6.63 -6.31 -5.20
C ILE A 140 7.04 -7.77 -5.40
N GLY A 141 7.89 -8.02 -6.40
CA GLY A 141 8.48 -9.33 -6.65
C GLY A 141 9.58 -9.69 -5.66
N ASP A 142 10.25 -8.70 -5.06
CA ASP A 142 11.25 -8.90 -3.99
C ASP A 142 10.55 -9.26 -2.67
N VAL A 143 10.03 -10.46 -2.63
CA VAL A 143 9.31 -11.00 -1.46
C VAL A 143 10.25 -11.52 -0.38
N SER A 144 11.55 -11.56 -0.63
CA SER A 144 12.59 -11.82 0.39
C SER A 144 13.02 -10.57 1.14
N ALA A 145 12.64 -9.38 0.64
CA ALA A 145 13.01 -8.07 1.16
C ALA A 145 14.54 -7.86 1.28
N ASP A 146 15.31 -8.47 0.38
CA ASP A 146 16.78 -8.36 0.34
C ASP A 146 17.27 -7.28 -0.66
N THR A 147 16.34 -6.55 -1.29
CA THR A 147 16.54 -5.50 -2.29
C THR A 147 16.98 -6.00 -3.67
N SER A 148 16.92 -7.30 -3.93
CA SER A 148 17.29 -7.86 -5.22
C SER A 148 16.35 -8.96 -5.67
N LEU A 149 15.85 -8.86 -6.88
CA LEU A 149 15.01 -9.92 -7.46
C LEU A 149 15.86 -11.13 -7.84
N SER A 150 15.51 -12.30 -7.30
CA SER A 150 16.31 -13.52 -7.41
C SER A 150 15.45 -14.79 -7.51
N THR A 151 16.09 -15.93 -7.62
CA THR A 151 15.41 -17.24 -7.57
C THR A 151 14.84 -17.53 -6.17
N LEU A 152 15.34 -16.87 -5.12
CA LEU A 152 14.80 -16.98 -3.77
C LEU A 152 13.37 -16.46 -3.73
N ASP A 153 13.11 -15.31 -4.35
CA ASP A 153 11.79 -14.69 -4.39
C ASP A 153 10.78 -15.56 -5.11
N ALA A 154 11.16 -16.09 -6.28
CA ALA A 154 10.34 -17.07 -6.98
C ALA A 154 10.03 -18.31 -6.13
N SER A 155 11.00 -18.78 -5.34
CA SER A 155 10.83 -19.91 -4.43
C SER A 155 9.88 -19.56 -3.28
N LEU A 156 9.99 -18.37 -2.70
CA LEU A 156 9.10 -17.91 -1.61
C LEU A 156 7.66 -17.75 -2.10
N ILE A 157 7.45 -17.20 -3.28
CA ILE A 157 6.11 -17.13 -3.90
C ILE A 157 5.53 -18.55 -4.03
N LEU A 158 6.30 -19.52 -4.53
CA LEU A 158 5.82 -20.90 -4.65
C LEU A 158 5.52 -21.53 -3.29
N GLN A 159 6.31 -21.24 -2.25
CA GLN A 159 6.05 -21.70 -0.89
C GLN A 159 4.76 -21.09 -0.32
N TYR A 160 4.52 -19.81 -0.58
CA TYR A 160 3.28 -19.14 -0.22
C TYR A 160 2.06 -19.78 -0.92
N VAL A 161 2.14 -20.01 -2.22
CA VAL A 161 1.07 -20.61 -3.03
C VAL A 161 0.68 -22.01 -2.56
N VAL A 162 1.63 -22.78 -2.03
CA VAL A 162 1.35 -24.13 -1.49
C VAL A 162 1.12 -24.14 0.03
N GLY A 163 1.06 -22.98 0.67
CA GLY A 163 0.76 -22.84 2.09
C GLY A 163 1.89 -23.30 3.02
N LEU A 164 3.14 -23.23 2.58
CA LEU A 164 4.32 -23.48 3.41
C LEU A 164 4.76 -22.22 4.19
N ILE A 165 4.39 -21.06 3.71
CA ILE A 165 4.49 -19.77 4.40
C ILE A 165 3.16 -19.04 4.26
N ASP A 166 2.79 -18.23 5.24
CA ASP A 166 1.45 -17.65 5.37
C ASP A 166 1.39 -16.18 4.90
N GLU A 167 2.55 -15.51 4.76
CA GLU A 167 2.63 -14.08 4.46
C GLU A 167 3.76 -13.74 3.50
N LEU A 168 3.55 -12.69 2.70
CA LEU A 168 4.56 -12.02 1.87
C LEU A 168 4.51 -10.50 2.12
N PRO A 169 5.65 -9.78 2.12
CA PRO A 169 7.00 -10.31 1.88
C PRO A 169 7.48 -11.18 3.05
N TYR A 170 8.26 -12.19 2.73
CA TYR A 170 8.88 -13.04 3.73
C TYR A 170 10.09 -12.34 4.35
N ILE A 171 9.94 -11.80 5.54
CA ILE A 171 11.05 -11.20 6.30
C ILE A 171 11.51 -12.23 7.35
N PRO A 172 12.68 -12.83 7.18
CA PRO A 172 13.19 -13.80 8.14
C PRO A 172 13.24 -13.19 9.55
N GLY A 173 12.54 -13.79 10.49
CA GLY A 173 12.48 -13.32 11.88
C GLY A 173 11.35 -12.35 12.23
N THR A 174 10.53 -11.89 11.29
CA THR A 174 9.33 -11.09 11.59
C THR A 174 8.04 -11.88 11.52
N GLN A 175 8.00 -12.95 10.74
CA GLN A 175 6.81 -13.77 10.55
C GLN A 175 6.46 -14.69 11.74
N TYR A 176 7.30 -14.71 12.73
CA TYR A 176 7.04 -15.49 13.95
C TYR A 176 7.01 -14.56 15.17
N LEU A 177 6.14 -13.56 15.15
CA LEU A 177 5.47 -13.22 16.39
C LEU A 177 4.48 -14.36 16.66
N ALA A 178 4.99 -15.59 16.85
CA ALA A 178 4.26 -16.52 17.65
C ALA A 178 3.95 -15.76 18.93
N THR A 179 2.69 -15.43 19.15
CA THR A 179 2.22 -14.88 20.42
C THR A 179 2.34 -16.01 21.44
N GLY A 180 3.58 -16.30 21.81
CA GLY A 180 3.93 -17.23 22.87
C GLY A 180 4.49 -16.41 24.02
N ASP A 181 4.05 -16.70 25.21
CA ASP A 181 4.64 -16.09 26.39
C ASP A 181 6.00 -16.73 26.65
N LEU A 182 7.06 -15.92 26.59
CA LEU A 182 8.39 -16.32 27.04
C LEU A 182 8.48 -16.03 28.53
N THR A 183 8.52 -17.08 29.34
CA THR A 183 8.66 -16.93 30.78
C THR A 183 9.99 -17.49 31.26
N MET A 184 10.67 -16.74 32.11
CA MET A 184 11.83 -17.18 32.87
C MET A 184 11.44 -17.25 34.34
N ALA A 185 11.79 -18.34 34.98
CA ALA A 185 11.58 -18.48 36.40
C ALA A 185 12.68 -17.68 37.18
N ASP A 186 12.25 -16.94 38.21
CA ASP A 186 13.19 -16.37 39.17
C ASP A 186 13.88 -17.52 39.94
N GLN A 187 15.19 -17.59 39.81
CA GLN A 187 16.03 -18.56 40.48
C GLN A 187 17.05 -17.84 41.36
N GLY A 188 17.06 -18.16 42.62
CA GLY A 188 18.12 -17.73 43.52
C GLY A 188 19.15 -18.83 43.70
N ALA A 189 20.43 -18.47 43.77
CA ALA A 189 21.51 -19.41 44.07
C ALA A 189 22.53 -18.81 45.00
N ASP A 190 23.21 -19.67 45.77
CA ASP A 190 24.36 -19.29 46.55
C ASP A 190 25.57 -19.02 45.63
N PRO A 191 26.51 -18.13 46.04
CA PRO A 191 27.71 -17.84 45.28
C PRO A 191 28.51 -19.11 44.93
N GLY A 192 28.82 -19.27 43.63
CA GLY A 192 29.58 -20.39 43.09
C GLY A 192 28.76 -21.65 42.78
N MET A 193 27.45 -21.59 42.90
CA MET A 193 26.56 -22.68 42.48
C MET A 193 26.12 -22.50 41.02
N LEU A 194 25.99 -23.63 40.30
CA LEU A 194 25.40 -23.62 38.96
C LEU A 194 23.86 -23.46 39.11
N VAL A 195 23.28 -22.58 38.33
CA VAL A 195 21.84 -22.33 38.28
C VAL A 195 21.33 -22.66 36.89
N GLU A 196 20.34 -23.53 36.83
CA GLU A 196 19.55 -23.75 35.61
C GLU A 196 18.35 -22.82 35.64
N ILE A 197 18.26 -21.93 34.64
CA ILE A 197 17.11 -21.05 34.46
C ILE A 197 16.28 -21.60 33.29
N PRO A 198 15.17 -22.28 33.54
CA PRO A 198 14.33 -22.79 32.47
C PRO A 198 13.64 -21.63 31.77
N ILE A 199 13.75 -21.60 30.44
CA ILE A 199 13.02 -20.68 29.55
C ILE A 199 11.90 -21.50 28.92
N HIS A 200 10.67 -21.14 29.22
CA HIS A 200 9.50 -21.82 28.68
C HIS A 200 8.83 -20.94 27.62
N ILE A 201 8.53 -21.55 26.46
CA ILE A 201 7.70 -20.95 25.42
C ILE A 201 6.34 -21.64 25.49
N SER A 202 5.31 -20.91 25.91
CA SER A 202 3.93 -21.43 25.95
C SER A 202 3.12 -20.86 24.78
N ASN A 203 2.12 -21.61 24.32
CA ASN A 203 1.22 -21.27 23.22
C ASN A 203 1.90 -21.04 21.86
N GLY A 204 3.15 -21.46 21.68
CA GLY A 204 3.84 -21.40 20.40
C GLY A 204 3.46 -22.60 19.53
N SER A 205 2.70 -22.37 18.46
CA SER A 205 2.58 -23.32 17.36
C SER A 205 3.50 -22.87 16.22
N ASN A 206 4.22 -23.82 15.62
CA ASN A 206 5.08 -23.59 14.45
C ASN A 206 6.31 -22.68 14.71
N ILE A 207 6.97 -22.78 15.86
CA ILE A 207 8.23 -22.08 16.12
C ILE A 207 9.36 -22.88 15.45
N TYR A 208 9.90 -22.36 14.34
CA TYR A 208 11.03 -22.98 13.62
C TYR A 208 12.40 -22.49 14.05
N GLY A 209 12.44 -21.43 14.83
CA GLY A 209 13.67 -20.88 15.39
C GLY A 209 13.39 -19.64 16.26
N PHE A 210 14.26 -19.39 17.23
CA PHE A 210 14.21 -18.17 18.03
C PHE A 210 15.61 -17.76 18.44
N THR A 211 15.79 -16.47 18.71
CA THR A 211 17.03 -15.93 19.27
C THR A 211 16.71 -15.30 20.62
N VAL A 212 17.43 -15.73 21.64
CA VAL A 212 17.34 -15.12 22.97
C VAL A 212 18.65 -14.40 23.26
N THR A 213 18.57 -13.10 23.53
CA THR A 213 19.69 -12.32 24.01
C THR A 213 19.58 -12.19 25.53
N LEU A 214 20.52 -12.78 26.26
CA LEU A 214 20.57 -12.67 27.70
C LEU A 214 21.54 -11.56 28.08
N ASN A 215 21.04 -10.52 28.74
CA ASN A 215 21.86 -9.50 29.36
C ASN A 215 22.01 -9.82 30.86
N TYR A 216 23.23 -10.05 31.30
CA TYR A 216 23.51 -10.36 32.70
C TYR A 216 24.77 -9.61 33.17
N ASP A 217 24.87 -9.41 34.47
CA ASP A 217 26.07 -8.84 35.06
C ASP A 217 27.17 -9.91 35.15
N HIS A 218 28.16 -9.82 34.28
CA HIS A 218 29.29 -10.74 34.17
C HIS A 218 30.25 -10.70 35.39
N THR A 219 30.09 -9.73 36.30
CA THR A 219 30.83 -9.71 37.57
C THR A 219 30.19 -10.59 38.63
N ILE A 220 28.92 -10.94 38.44
CA ILE A 220 28.08 -11.76 39.34
C ILE A 220 27.86 -13.16 38.79
N LEU A 221 27.62 -13.23 37.46
CA LEU A 221 27.28 -14.49 36.76
C LEU A 221 28.27 -14.74 35.62
N SER A 222 28.55 -16.02 35.37
CA SER A 222 29.24 -16.47 34.17
C SER A 222 28.38 -17.51 33.45
N TYR A 223 28.33 -17.41 32.13
CA TYR A 223 27.67 -18.41 31.31
C TYR A 223 28.49 -19.68 31.21
N ASP A 224 27.85 -20.85 31.40
CA ASP A 224 28.48 -22.15 31.25
C ASP A 224 28.01 -22.86 29.96
N THR A 225 26.72 -23.17 29.86
CA THR A 225 26.19 -23.85 28.66
C THR A 225 24.69 -23.59 28.47
N LEU A 226 24.22 -23.72 27.23
CA LEU A 226 22.80 -23.74 26.88
C LEU A 226 22.40 -25.17 26.49
N LEU A 227 21.42 -25.73 27.18
CA LEU A 227 20.85 -27.02 26.86
C LEU A 227 19.48 -26.79 26.21
N LEU A 228 19.27 -27.40 25.03
CA LEU A 228 17.97 -27.47 24.38
C LEU A 228 17.39 -28.83 24.64
N SER A 229 16.20 -28.87 25.20
CA SER A 229 15.45 -30.09 25.50
C SER A 229 14.21 -30.24 24.64
#